data_f2d5e8aa2e1d3c6372e7ab2ae1bc2af0
#
_entry.id   f2d5e8aa2e1d3c6372e7ab2ae1bc2af0
#
_cell.length_a   1.000
_cell.length_b   1.000
_cell.length_c   1.000
_cell.angle_alpha   90.00
_cell.angle_beta   90.00
_cell.angle_gamma   90.00
#
_symmetry.space_group_name_H-M   'P 1'
#
loop_
_entity.id
_entity.type
_entity.pdbx_description
1 polymer ?
#
loop_
_entity_poly.entity_id
_entity_poly.type
_entity_poly.pdbx_seq_one_letter_code
_entity_poly.pdbx_strand_id
1 'polypeptide(L)'
;MYKFFKTIAESNSCILKGACTIHPSVSALSLVLQEEIKEIAYYLVKLKELNFSNQEINDFCISALSIFLINTSFNKKKYLNLVKELNLIKIQAKEKYISHCKEKNIPCEMINNEFELKDNNLQISQLIKHAEFLNINKQKNCEKQRLRLFELIALFAKLCAIVSKQIKKENGETNELNYEILRFLALSNSFSIRQEKLKRRILEFCEIFEKALKKLDSLKEKNYGEKTSAKVNLYQQKGHSILISGDDLSELKKLLDDIEASKKENINVYTHGAMFYAHFFPSFQNNPYLKGHLGTNTAEYDFSNFQGAILLTQNFVQKIDSLYRGDIFSNKIISFDKVLDIKNDDYLPLIEMAEKIKEFDEKTVEKTKEVSYDKIKIINFLKTFSQDEIIIVIGNIENSEFFMEYKNKKVLNLNCPCDSEIIFEIIEILRNKQVKISLFFAQCNVMNLKIIFALLNKNLKIYTTNCPHVLINPHVVEALIEDFKLKII
;
A
#
# COMPACT_ATOMS: atom_id res chain seq x y z
N MET A 1 2.02 23.55 -6.29
CA MET A 1 1.36 22.26 -5.95
C MET A 1 0.65 22.31 -4.61
N TYR A 2 1.27 22.69 -3.50
CA TYR A 2 0.60 22.83 -2.19
C TYR A 2 -0.66 23.72 -2.22
N LYS A 3 -0.63 24.87 -2.91
CA LYS A 3 -1.82 25.73 -3.09
C LYS A 3 -2.96 25.02 -3.82
N PHE A 4 -2.63 24.20 -4.82
CA PHE A 4 -3.61 23.41 -5.56
C PHE A 4 -4.30 22.36 -4.65
N PHE A 5 -3.53 21.62 -3.87
CA PHE A 5 -4.10 20.65 -2.91
C PHE A 5 -4.92 21.33 -1.81
N LYS A 6 -4.52 22.54 -1.35
CA LYS A 6 -5.29 23.31 -0.39
C LYS A 6 -6.65 23.73 -0.95
N THR A 7 -6.67 24.19 -2.19
CA THR A 7 -7.91 24.56 -2.90
C THR A 7 -8.83 23.35 -3.10
N ILE A 8 -8.27 22.19 -3.40
CA ILE A 8 -9.03 20.92 -3.53
C ILE A 8 -9.59 20.47 -2.17
N ALA A 9 -8.81 20.58 -1.10
CA ALA A 9 -9.25 20.26 0.27
C ALA A 9 -10.45 21.13 0.69
N GLU A 10 -10.39 22.41 0.34
CA GLU A 10 -11.46 23.37 0.66
C GLU A 10 -12.74 23.16 -0.18
N SER A 11 -12.62 22.53 -1.36
CA SER A 11 -13.75 22.37 -2.29
C SER A 11 -14.59 21.11 -2.08
N ASN A 12 -14.24 20.22 -1.16
CA ASN A 12 -14.89 18.90 -0.95
C ASN A 12 -14.97 18.01 -2.21
N SER A 13 -14.31 18.42 -3.28
CA SER A 13 -14.56 17.84 -4.59
C SER A 13 -13.86 16.49 -4.79
N CYS A 14 -12.71 16.26 -4.15
CA CYS A 14 -11.95 15.04 -4.37
C CYS A 14 -12.54 13.81 -3.68
N ILE A 15 -13.14 13.98 -2.48
CA ILE A 15 -13.71 12.86 -1.74
C ILE A 15 -15.04 12.40 -2.36
N LEU A 16 -15.86 13.37 -2.81
CA LEU A 16 -17.19 13.05 -3.36
C LEU A 16 -17.22 12.96 -4.88
N LYS A 17 -16.39 13.74 -5.58
CA LYS A 17 -16.38 13.79 -7.05
C LYS A 17 -15.36 12.85 -7.69
N GLY A 18 -14.55 12.17 -6.89
CA GLY A 18 -13.42 11.37 -7.34
C GLY A 18 -12.21 12.24 -7.66
N ALA A 19 -11.01 11.74 -7.38
CA ALA A 19 -9.75 12.37 -7.72
C ALA A 19 -9.06 11.60 -8.83
N CYS A 20 -8.44 12.33 -9.74
CA CYS A 20 -7.65 11.78 -10.84
C CYS A 20 -8.46 10.85 -11.74
N THR A 21 -8.49 9.56 -11.50
CA THR A 21 -9.16 8.55 -12.34
C THR A 21 -10.24 7.76 -11.60
N ILE A 22 -10.52 8.07 -10.33
CA ILE A 22 -11.53 7.37 -9.54
C ILE A 22 -12.91 7.94 -9.85
N HIS A 23 -13.84 7.06 -10.20
CA HIS A 23 -15.21 7.46 -10.40
C HIS A 23 -15.83 7.93 -9.08
N PRO A 24 -16.64 9.02 -9.04
CA PRO A 24 -17.25 9.56 -7.82
C PRO A 24 -17.98 8.53 -6.97
N SER A 25 -18.72 7.60 -7.60
CA SER A 25 -19.41 6.54 -6.89
C SER A 25 -18.47 5.54 -6.19
N VAL A 26 -17.29 5.27 -6.76
CA VAL A 26 -16.29 4.40 -6.13
C VAL A 26 -15.66 5.11 -4.94
N SER A 27 -15.39 6.41 -5.06
CA SER A 27 -14.90 7.24 -3.95
C SER A 27 -15.90 7.26 -2.79
N ALA A 28 -17.20 7.45 -3.07
CA ALA A 28 -18.26 7.41 -2.09
C ALA A 28 -18.37 6.04 -1.39
N LEU A 29 -18.36 4.95 -2.17
CA LEU A 29 -18.40 3.59 -1.63
C LEU A 29 -17.17 3.29 -0.75
N SER A 30 -15.99 3.77 -1.16
CA SER A 30 -14.76 3.62 -0.36
C SER A 30 -14.85 4.35 0.99
N LEU A 31 -15.49 5.53 1.01
CA LEU A 31 -15.72 6.25 2.26
C LEU A 31 -16.65 5.48 3.19
N VAL A 32 -17.79 4.99 2.69
CA VAL A 32 -18.73 4.18 3.49
C VAL A 32 -18.04 2.93 4.05
N LEU A 33 -17.33 2.20 3.21
CA LEU A 33 -16.59 1.01 3.62
C LEU A 33 -15.57 1.34 4.73
N GLN A 34 -14.86 2.45 4.63
CA GLN A 34 -13.93 2.91 5.66
C GLN A 34 -14.63 3.16 6.99
N GLU A 35 -15.79 3.81 6.98
CA GLU A 35 -16.53 4.10 8.21
C GLU A 35 -17.08 2.81 8.84
N GLU A 36 -17.58 1.86 8.04
CA GLU A 36 -17.99 0.55 8.53
C GLU A 36 -16.84 -0.17 9.26
N ILE A 37 -15.64 -0.21 8.68
CA ILE A 37 -14.49 -0.84 9.32
C ILE A 37 -14.07 -0.10 10.60
N LYS A 38 -14.15 1.23 10.64
CA LYS A 38 -13.86 2.00 11.87
C LYS A 38 -14.78 1.61 13.03
N GLU A 39 -16.07 1.46 12.75
CA GLU A 39 -17.06 1.06 13.76
C GLU A 39 -16.82 -0.39 14.21
N ILE A 40 -16.58 -1.32 13.28
CA ILE A 40 -16.22 -2.69 13.62
C ILE A 40 -14.97 -2.71 14.51
N ALA A 41 -13.93 -1.96 14.12
CA ALA A 41 -12.70 -1.86 14.88
C ALA A 41 -12.94 -1.40 16.33
N TYR A 42 -13.82 -0.45 16.54
CA TYR A 42 -14.22 -0.03 17.89
C TYR A 42 -14.79 -1.18 18.71
N TYR A 43 -15.79 -1.89 18.17
CA TYR A 43 -16.41 -2.99 18.92
C TYR A 43 -15.46 -4.17 19.13
N LEU A 44 -14.57 -4.48 18.17
CA LEU A 44 -13.57 -5.53 18.32
C LEU A 44 -12.54 -5.19 19.42
N VAL A 45 -12.13 -3.92 19.51
CA VAL A 45 -11.26 -3.44 20.59
C VAL A 45 -11.96 -3.57 21.94
N LYS A 46 -13.22 -3.13 22.05
CA LYS A 46 -14.01 -3.27 23.26
C LYS A 46 -14.23 -4.72 23.67
N LEU A 47 -14.47 -5.60 22.72
CA LEU A 47 -14.58 -7.05 22.97
C LEU A 47 -13.26 -7.63 23.50
N LYS A 48 -12.12 -7.21 22.93
CA LYS A 48 -10.80 -7.64 23.40
C LYS A 48 -10.49 -7.18 24.82
N GLU A 49 -10.93 -5.96 25.19
CA GLU A 49 -10.86 -5.46 26.57
C GLU A 49 -11.69 -6.33 27.54
N LEU A 50 -12.73 -7.02 27.06
CA LEU A 50 -13.52 -7.99 27.79
C LEU A 50 -13.01 -9.43 27.69
N ASN A 51 -11.80 -9.65 27.18
CA ASN A 51 -11.17 -10.95 26.94
C ASN A 51 -11.86 -11.81 25.88
N PHE A 52 -12.55 -11.19 24.92
CA PHE A 52 -13.10 -11.87 23.76
C PHE A 52 -12.38 -11.41 22.50
N SER A 53 -11.97 -12.37 21.65
CA SER A 53 -11.33 -12.07 20.35
C SER A 53 -11.84 -13.04 19.29
N ASN A 54 -12.09 -12.53 18.09
CA ASN A 54 -12.39 -13.33 16.92
C ASN A 54 -11.37 -13.01 15.82
N GLN A 55 -10.42 -13.94 15.61
CA GLN A 55 -9.32 -13.73 14.67
C GLN A 55 -9.80 -13.69 13.22
N GLU A 56 -10.81 -14.47 12.85
CA GLU A 56 -11.36 -14.47 11.48
C GLU A 56 -11.92 -13.11 11.11
N ILE A 57 -12.67 -12.48 12.03
CA ILE A 57 -13.22 -11.14 11.83
C ILE A 57 -12.08 -10.10 11.76
N ASN A 58 -11.07 -10.21 12.63
CA ASN A 58 -9.91 -9.31 12.56
C ASN A 58 -9.22 -9.40 11.20
N ASP A 59 -8.92 -10.60 10.73
CA ASP A 59 -8.26 -10.84 9.45
C ASP A 59 -9.10 -10.36 8.26
N PHE A 60 -10.41 -10.55 8.32
CA PHE A 60 -11.32 -10.03 7.31
C PHE A 60 -11.31 -8.50 7.27
N CYS A 61 -11.39 -7.83 8.42
CA CYS A 61 -11.30 -6.37 8.51
C CYS A 61 -9.97 -5.84 7.98
N ILE A 62 -8.86 -6.49 8.29
CA ILE A 62 -7.53 -6.13 7.77
C ILE A 62 -7.49 -6.32 6.24
N SER A 63 -8.03 -7.41 5.73
CA SER A 63 -8.11 -7.65 4.29
C SER A 63 -8.95 -6.59 3.58
N ALA A 64 -10.12 -6.24 4.13
CA ALA A 64 -10.98 -5.17 3.62
C ALA A 64 -10.29 -3.80 3.69
N LEU A 65 -9.58 -3.50 4.78
CA LEU A 65 -8.84 -2.25 4.96
C LEU A 65 -7.71 -2.10 3.93
N SER A 66 -7.03 -3.19 3.57
CA SER A 66 -5.95 -3.18 2.59
C SER A 66 -6.38 -2.81 1.17
N ILE A 67 -7.68 -2.89 0.85
CA ILE A 67 -8.22 -2.56 -0.48
C ILE A 67 -8.12 -1.06 -0.79
N PHE A 68 -8.17 -0.21 0.21
CA PHE A 68 -8.32 1.24 0.04
C PHE A 68 -7.12 1.96 -0.59
N LEU A 69 -5.93 1.39 -0.56
CA LEU A 69 -4.78 1.96 -1.27
C LEU A 69 -4.82 1.71 -2.78
N ILE A 70 -5.75 0.84 -3.20
CA ILE A 70 -5.91 0.47 -4.59
C ILE A 70 -6.98 1.38 -5.19
N ASN A 71 -6.58 2.58 -5.55
CA ASN A 71 -7.46 3.57 -6.21
C ASN A 71 -8.02 3.12 -7.55
N THR A 72 -7.71 1.92 -7.97
CA THR A 72 -7.94 1.40 -9.31
C THR A 72 -9.01 0.32 -9.35
N SER A 73 -9.72 0.09 -8.25
CA SER A 73 -10.85 -0.84 -8.23
C SER A 73 -12.14 -0.15 -8.62
N PHE A 74 -12.67 -0.47 -9.79
CA PHE A 74 -13.88 0.17 -10.32
C PHE A 74 -15.12 -0.71 -10.25
N ASN A 75 -15.02 -1.96 -9.80
CA ASN A 75 -16.16 -2.87 -9.74
C ASN A 75 -17.11 -2.52 -8.59
N LYS A 76 -18.10 -1.69 -8.89
CA LYS A 76 -19.09 -1.19 -7.91
C LYS A 76 -19.89 -2.28 -7.24
N LYS A 77 -20.17 -3.41 -7.94
CA LYS A 77 -20.94 -4.53 -7.36
C LYS A 77 -20.12 -5.23 -6.27
N LYS A 78 -18.83 -5.42 -6.49
CA LYS A 78 -17.92 -5.99 -5.48
C LYS A 78 -17.82 -5.10 -4.24
N TYR A 79 -17.71 -3.77 -4.44
CA TYR A 79 -17.78 -2.82 -3.33
C TYR A 79 -19.07 -2.92 -2.53
N LEU A 80 -20.21 -2.93 -3.25
CA LEU A 80 -21.54 -3.07 -2.61
C LEU A 80 -21.66 -4.35 -1.77
N ASN A 81 -21.20 -5.48 -2.31
CA ASN A 81 -21.22 -6.75 -1.60
C ASN A 81 -20.34 -6.71 -0.34
N LEU A 82 -19.15 -6.14 -0.44
CA LEU A 82 -18.24 -6.01 0.69
C LEU A 82 -18.82 -5.07 1.78
N VAL A 83 -19.45 -3.95 1.40
CA VAL A 83 -20.13 -3.07 2.37
C VAL A 83 -21.27 -3.81 3.08
N LYS A 84 -22.07 -4.62 2.35
CA LYS A 84 -23.13 -5.43 2.97
C LYS A 84 -22.56 -6.43 3.97
N GLU A 85 -21.49 -7.12 3.62
CA GLU A 85 -20.82 -8.09 4.49
C GLU A 85 -20.26 -7.42 5.75
N LEU A 86 -19.56 -6.27 5.59
CA LEU A 86 -19.07 -5.49 6.72
C LEU A 86 -20.21 -4.99 7.62
N ASN A 87 -21.31 -4.54 7.05
CA ASN A 87 -22.46 -4.11 7.86
C ASN A 87 -23.03 -5.26 8.72
N LEU A 88 -23.12 -6.48 8.18
CA LEU A 88 -23.52 -7.67 8.97
C LEU A 88 -22.52 -7.95 10.10
N ILE A 89 -21.22 -7.93 9.81
CA ILE A 89 -20.16 -8.13 10.81
C ILE A 89 -20.23 -7.05 11.89
N LYS A 90 -20.49 -5.79 11.52
CA LYS A 90 -20.68 -4.70 12.47
C LYS A 90 -21.81 -4.97 13.45
N ILE A 91 -22.98 -5.37 12.92
CA ILE A 91 -24.16 -5.71 13.74
C ILE A 91 -23.81 -6.85 14.70
N GLN A 92 -23.20 -7.92 14.23
CA GLN A 92 -22.78 -9.06 15.06
C GLN A 92 -21.77 -8.65 16.14
N ALA A 93 -20.77 -7.85 15.80
CA ALA A 93 -19.77 -7.37 16.76
C ALA A 93 -20.40 -6.48 17.84
N LYS A 94 -21.32 -5.61 17.48
CA LYS A 94 -22.10 -4.74 18.38
C LYS A 94 -22.96 -5.55 19.34
N GLU A 95 -23.75 -6.49 18.82
CA GLU A 95 -24.61 -7.36 19.62
C GLU A 95 -23.80 -8.22 20.59
N LYS A 96 -22.68 -8.77 20.13
CA LYS A 96 -21.76 -9.54 20.96
C LYS A 96 -21.16 -8.71 22.09
N TYR A 97 -20.77 -7.45 21.79
CA TYR A 97 -20.27 -6.53 22.81
C TYR A 97 -21.33 -6.22 23.86
N ILE A 98 -22.58 -5.93 23.44
CA ILE A 98 -23.71 -5.67 24.35
C ILE A 98 -23.98 -6.89 25.24
N SER A 99 -23.96 -8.11 24.69
CA SER A 99 -24.15 -9.35 25.45
C SER A 99 -23.09 -9.49 26.55
N HIS A 100 -21.81 -9.30 26.20
CA HIS A 100 -20.69 -9.40 27.17
C HIS A 100 -20.75 -8.32 28.25
N CYS A 101 -21.19 -7.10 27.92
CA CYS A 101 -21.43 -6.06 28.92
C CYS A 101 -22.50 -6.48 29.91
N LYS A 102 -23.62 -7.06 29.44
CA LYS A 102 -24.72 -7.56 30.29
C LYS A 102 -24.25 -8.72 31.17
N GLU A 103 -23.55 -9.68 30.62
CA GLU A 103 -23.00 -10.84 31.35
C GLU A 103 -22.07 -10.42 32.49
N LYS A 104 -21.25 -9.36 32.26
CA LYS A 104 -20.31 -8.82 33.24
C LYS A 104 -20.89 -7.71 34.11
N ASN A 105 -22.16 -7.35 33.92
CA ASN A 105 -22.86 -6.27 34.62
C ASN A 105 -22.10 -4.93 34.59
N ILE A 106 -21.60 -4.55 33.41
CA ILE A 106 -20.87 -3.29 33.16
C ILE A 106 -21.64 -2.42 32.17
N PRO A 107 -21.50 -1.07 32.24
CA PRO A 107 -22.13 -0.18 31.26
C PRO A 107 -21.49 -0.37 29.89
N CYS A 108 -22.32 -0.43 28.83
CA CYS A 108 -21.86 -0.47 27.46
C CYS A 108 -21.52 0.93 26.97
N GLU A 109 -20.27 1.15 26.57
CA GLU A 109 -19.87 2.36 25.85
C GLU A 109 -20.19 2.18 24.37
N MET A 110 -21.21 2.89 23.88
CA MET A 110 -21.64 2.82 22.49
C MET A 110 -21.09 3.98 21.69
N ILE A 111 -20.77 3.75 20.40
CA ILE A 111 -20.53 4.83 19.46
C ILE A 111 -21.89 5.55 19.26
N ASN A 112 -21.88 6.86 19.49
CA ASN A 112 -23.05 7.68 19.15
C ASN A 112 -23.00 7.97 17.65
N ASN A 113 -23.51 7.02 16.85
CA ASN A 113 -23.50 7.13 15.40
C ASN A 113 -24.93 7.37 14.90
N GLU A 114 -25.23 8.63 14.55
CA GLU A 114 -26.49 9.02 13.94
C GLU A 114 -26.66 8.43 12.51
N PHE A 115 -25.65 7.73 12.00
CA PHE A 115 -25.48 7.38 10.60
C PHE A 115 -25.38 5.88 10.34
N GLU A 116 -25.88 5.08 11.25
CA GLU A 116 -25.88 3.63 11.11
C GLU A 116 -26.66 3.18 9.85
N LEU A 117 -26.02 2.38 9.01
CA LEU A 117 -26.69 1.70 7.92
C LEU A 117 -27.65 0.66 8.52
N LYS A 118 -28.93 0.96 8.52
CA LYS A 118 -29.95 0.12 9.17
C LYS A 118 -30.51 -0.98 8.27
N ASP A 119 -30.28 -0.93 6.97
CA ASP A 119 -30.91 -1.81 5.97
C ASP A 119 -29.87 -2.64 5.23
N ASN A 120 -30.10 -3.95 5.15
CA ASN A 120 -29.27 -4.88 4.35
C ASN A 120 -29.63 -4.84 2.85
N ASN A 121 -30.71 -4.17 2.47
CA ASN A 121 -31.15 -4.05 1.07
C ASN A 121 -30.53 -2.82 0.38
N LEU A 122 -29.26 -2.55 0.70
CA LEU A 122 -28.51 -1.38 0.25
C LEU A 122 -28.35 -1.34 -1.27
N GLN A 123 -28.67 -0.18 -1.85
CA GLN A 123 -28.40 0.14 -3.24
C GLN A 123 -27.23 1.14 -3.34
N ILE A 124 -26.51 1.12 -4.46
CA ILE A 124 -25.37 2.03 -4.69
C ILE A 124 -25.77 3.49 -4.52
N SER A 125 -26.95 3.88 -5.02
CA SER A 125 -27.47 5.27 -4.89
C SER A 125 -27.70 5.70 -3.45
N GLN A 126 -28.13 4.80 -2.58
CA GLN A 126 -28.31 5.06 -1.15
C GLN A 126 -26.98 5.22 -0.46
N LEU A 127 -25.99 4.38 -0.79
CA LEU A 127 -24.64 4.48 -0.24
C LEU A 127 -23.91 5.77 -0.67
N ILE A 128 -24.15 6.25 -1.90
CA ILE A 128 -23.60 7.55 -2.34
C ILE A 128 -24.19 8.69 -1.49
N LYS A 129 -25.51 8.72 -1.28
CA LYS A 129 -26.15 9.71 -0.41
C LYS A 129 -25.65 9.63 1.04
N HIS A 130 -25.46 8.40 1.53
CA HIS A 130 -24.90 8.18 2.85
C HIS A 130 -23.47 8.70 2.97
N ALA A 131 -22.62 8.50 1.96
CA ALA A 131 -21.27 9.05 1.92
C ALA A 131 -21.25 10.59 1.94
N GLU A 132 -22.15 11.22 1.19
CA GLU A 132 -22.30 12.70 1.19
C GLU A 132 -22.65 13.21 2.60
N PHE A 133 -23.60 12.54 3.26
CA PHE A 133 -24.01 12.87 4.59
C PHE A 133 -22.89 12.68 5.63
N LEU A 134 -22.17 11.55 5.59
CA LEU A 134 -20.99 11.30 6.44
C LEU A 134 -19.92 12.39 6.28
N ASN A 135 -19.66 12.81 5.06
CA ASN A 135 -18.66 13.83 4.79
C ASN A 135 -19.06 15.21 5.34
N ILE A 136 -20.31 15.61 5.12
CA ILE A 136 -20.85 16.88 5.63
C ILE A 136 -20.80 16.93 7.17
N ASN A 137 -21.17 15.85 7.82
CA ASN A 137 -21.19 15.80 9.28
C ASN A 137 -19.81 15.73 9.93
N LYS A 138 -18.88 15.01 9.32
CA LYS A 138 -17.49 15.06 9.78
C LYS A 138 -16.95 16.50 9.78
N GLN A 139 -17.25 17.25 8.74
CA GLN A 139 -16.79 18.64 8.62
C GLN A 139 -17.48 19.59 9.62
N LYS A 140 -18.75 19.34 9.92
CA LYS A 140 -19.51 20.15 10.91
C LYS A 140 -19.09 19.87 12.36
N ASN A 141 -18.84 18.60 12.68
CA ASN A 141 -18.66 18.13 14.06
C ASN A 141 -17.20 17.97 14.48
N CYS A 142 -16.24 18.11 13.55
CA CYS A 142 -14.83 17.94 13.83
C CYS A 142 -14.04 19.18 13.42
N GLU A 143 -13.19 19.68 14.30
CA GLU A 143 -12.23 20.73 13.96
C GLU A 143 -11.32 20.26 12.82
N LYS A 144 -11.03 21.14 11.87
CA LYS A 144 -10.21 20.83 10.68
C LYS A 144 -8.89 20.13 11.02
N GLN A 145 -8.23 20.56 12.11
CA GLN A 145 -6.96 19.96 12.55
C GLN A 145 -7.12 18.52 13.02
N ARG A 146 -8.19 18.17 13.72
CA ARG A 146 -8.46 16.81 14.14
C ARG A 146 -8.91 15.95 12.97
N LEU A 147 -9.73 16.48 12.06
CA LEU A 147 -10.19 15.78 10.88
C LEU A 147 -8.99 15.29 10.02
N ARG A 148 -8.00 16.16 9.78
CA ARG A 148 -6.81 15.77 9.02
C ARG A 148 -6.00 14.66 9.70
N LEU A 149 -5.93 14.63 11.05
CA LEU A 149 -5.26 13.56 11.77
C LEU A 149 -6.05 12.24 11.71
N PHE A 150 -7.39 12.27 11.74
CA PHE A 150 -8.22 11.08 11.55
C PHE A 150 -8.05 10.48 10.15
N GLU A 151 -7.99 11.31 9.11
CA GLU A 151 -7.72 10.83 7.75
C GLU A 151 -6.29 10.28 7.61
N LEU A 152 -5.32 10.87 8.30
CA LEU A 152 -3.95 10.34 8.37
C LEU A 152 -3.92 8.98 9.08
N ILE A 153 -4.62 8.81 10.20
CA ILE A 153 -4.78 7.54 10.92
C ILE A 153 -5.36 6.48 9.99
N ALA A 154 -6.43 6.82 9.25
CA ALA A 154 -7.07 5.89 8.34
C ALA A 154 -6.11 5.44 7.21
N LEU A 155 -5.35 6.34 6.59
CA LEU A 155 -4.37 5.98 5.57
C LEU A 155 -3.22 5.16 6.17
N PHE A 156 -2.73 5.52 7.34
CA PHE A 156 -1.66 4.79 8.01
C PHE A 156 -2.08 3.36 8.37
N ALA A 157 -3.31 3.19 8.89
CA ALA A 157 -3.87 1.87 9.16
C ALA A 157 -3.97 1.01 7.90
N LYS A 158 -4.36 1.61 6.75
CA LYS A 158 -4.40 0.93 5.45
C LYS A 158 -3.02 0.46 5.00
N LEU A 159 -1.99 1.31 5.11
CA LEU A 159 -0.60 0.94 4.78
C LEU A 159 -0.13 -0.24 5.64
N CYS A 160 -0.43 -0.19 6.94
CA CYS A 160 -0.07 -1.25 7.86
C CYS A 160 -0.85 -2.54 7.59
N ALA A 161 -2.14 -2.44 7.22
CA ALA A 161 -2.96 -3.59 6.83
C ALA A 161 -2.39 -4.32 5.59
N ILE A 162 -1.86 -3.58 4.61
CA ILE A 162 -1.17 -4.17 3.45
C ILE A 162 0.07 -4.95 3.92
N VAL A 163 0.89 -4.35 4.78
CA VAL A 163 2.10 -5.01 5.31
C VAL A 163 1.73 -6.25 6.12
N SER A 164 0.70 -6.16 6.98
CA SER A 164 0.20 -7.33 7.73
C SER A 164 -0.24 -8.46 6.81
N LYS A 165 -0.97 -8.15 5.74
CA LYS A 165 -1.39 -9.15 4.76
C LYS A 165 -0.20 -9.78 4.04
N GLN A 166 0.82 -9.00 3.68
CA GLN A 166 2.06 -9.53 3.10
C GLN A 166 2.81 -10.43 4.10
N ILE A 167 2.94 -10.02 5.37
CA ILE A 167 3.54 -10.85 6.42
C ILE A 167 2.81 -12.20 6.54
N LYS A 168 1.47 -12.21 6.52
CA LYS A 168 0.68 -13.44 6.58
C LYS A 168 0.93 -14.34 5.37
N LYS A 169 1.03 -13.77 4.17
CA LYS A 169 1.36 -14.52 2.94
C LYS A 169 2.78 -15.10 2.96
N GLU A 170 3.71 -14.44 3.65
CA GLU A 170 5.06 -14.94 3.89
C GLU A 170 5.16 -15.91 5.09
N ASN A 171 4.02 -16.45 5.55
CA ASN A 171 3.89 -17.35 6.71
C ASN A 171 4.31 -16.73 8.05
N GLY A 172 4.18 -15.42 8.19
CA GLY A 172 4.44 -14.72 9.44
C GLY A 172 3.19 -14.56 10.30
N GLU A 173 3.37 -14.54 11.62
CA GLU A 173 2.32 -14.27 12.61
C GLU A 173 1.90 -12.79 12.58
N THR A 174 0.58 -12.52 12.58
CA THR A 174 0.02 -11.17 12.44
C THR A 174 -1.06 -10.80 13.46
N ASN A 175 -1.44 -11.71 14.39
CA ASN A 175 -2.58 -11.50 15.29
C ASN A 175 -2.45 -10.23 16.14
N GLU A 176 -1.26 -10.00 16.73
CA GLU A 176 -0.98 -8.82 17.53
C GLU A 176 -0.98 -7.56 16.65
N LEU A 177 -0.33 -7.61 15.51
CA LEU A 177 -0.28 -6.50 14.55
C LEU A 177 -1.68 -6.12 14.08
N ASN A 178 -2.53 -7.10 13.74
CA ASN A 178 -3.91 -6.87 13.32
C ASN A 178 -4.72 -6.16 14.40
N TYR A 179 -4.56 -6.59 15.66
CA TYR A 179 -5.21 -5.92 16.79
C TYR A 179 -4.72 -4.47 16.95
N GLU A 180 -3.41 -4.21 16.86
CA GLU A 180 -2.87 -2.86 16.98
C GLU A 180 -3.35 -1.94 15.82
N ILE A 181 -3.49 -2.46 14.61
CA ILE A 181 -4.06 -1.72 13.47
C ILE A 181 -5.51 -1.33 13.77
N LEU A 182 -6.34 -2.28 14.23
CA LEU A 182 -7.73 -2.02 14.57
C LEU A 182 -7.85 -1.04 15.74
N ARG A 183 -7.02 -1.19 16.78
CA ARG A 183 -6.96 -0.28 17.93
C ARG A 183 -6.58 1.14 17.51
N PHE A 184 -5.63 1.28 16.60
CA PHE A 184 -5.23 2.56 16.05
C PHE A 184 -6.35 3.20 15.22
N LEU A 185 -7.01 2.41 14.37
CA LEU A 185 -8.12 2.87 13.55
C LEU A 185 -9.32 3.29 14.40
N ALA A 186 -9.62 2.58 15.47
CA ALA A 186 -10.71 2.86 16.40
C ALA A 186 -10.62 4.26 17.05
N LEU A 187 -9.41 4.84 17.16
CA LEU A 187 -9.21 6.21 17.67
C LEU A 187 -9.98 7.26 16.85
N SER A 188 -10.21 6.99 15.57
CA SER A 188 -10.92 7.91 14.68
C SER A 188 -12.44 7.97 14.90
N ASN A 189 -13.00 7.11 15.78
CA ASN A 189 -14.41 7.16 16.19
C ASN A 189 -14.68 8.12 17.35
N SER A 190 -13.66 8.71 17.97
CA SER A 190 -13.81 9.57 19.13
C SER A 190 -13.46 11.03 18.81
N PHE A 191 -14.47 11.83 18.49
CA PHE A 191 -14.29 13.27 18.22
C PHE A 191 -13.87 14.09 19.47
N SER A 192 -13.88 13.50 20.67
CA SER A 192 -13.45 14.15 21.91
C SER A 192 -11.96 14.06 22.18
N ILE A 193 -11.21 13.23 21.44
CA ILE A 193 -9.77 13.07 21.65
C ILE A 193 -9.03 14.35 21.29
N ARG A 194 -8.16 14.83 22.20
CA ARG A 194 -7.33 16.03 21.98
C ARG A 194 -6.29 15.76 20.89
N GLN A 195 -5.98 16.81 20.11
CA GLN A 195 -5.05 16.75 18.98
C GLN A 195 -3.66 16.22 19.39
N GLU A 196 -3.11 16.66 20.53
CA GLU A 196 -1.81 16.24 21.03
C GLU A 196 -1.78 14.73 21.32
N LYS A 197 -2.87 14.20 21.84
CA LYS A 197 -3.01 12.75 22.09
C LYS A 197 -3.05 11.97 20.80
N LEU A 198 -3.74 12.47 19.76
CA LEU A 198 -3.77 11.85 18.43
C LEU A 198 -2.38 11.85 17.81
N LYS A 199 -1.66 12.98 17.83
CA LYS A 199 -0.27 13.06 17.32
C LYS A 199 0.65 12.09 18.03
N ARG A 200 0.58 12.01 19.35
CA ARG A 200 1.38 11.04 20.13
C ARG A 200 1.07 9.60 19.70
N ARG A 201 -0.21 9.25 19.54
CA ARG A 201 -0.61 7.90 19.08
C ARG A 201 -0.13 7.58 17.67
N ILE A 202 -0.12 8.56 16.77
CA ILE A 202 0.46 8.39 15.43
C ILE A 202 1.97 8.11 15.53
N LEU A 203 2.70 8.84 16.36
CA LEU A 203 4.14 8.64 16.54
C LEU A 203 4.46 7.27 17.21
N GLU A 204 3.67 6.85 18.19
CA GLU A 204 3.77 5.51 18.79
C GLU A 204 3.52 4.41 17.75
N PHE A 205 2.55 4.61 16.86
CA PHE A 205 2.22 3.63 15.82
C PHE A 205 3.30 3.53 14.74
N CYS A 206 4.11 4.57 14.52
CA CYS A 206 5.29 4.50 13.65
C CYS A 206 6.26 3.40 14.06
N GLU A 207 6.47 3.19 15.37
CA GLU A 207 7.38 2.14 15.89
C GLU A 207 6.82 0.74 15.63
N ILE A 208 5.50 0.57 15.79
CA ILE A 208 4.82 -0.69 15.45
C ILE A 208 4.98 -0.99 13.96
N PHE A 209 4.81 0.03 13.13
CA PHE A 209 4.90 -0.11 11.70
C PHE A 209 6.34 -0.38 11.22
N GLU A 210 7.34 0.28 11.81
CA GLU A 210 8.76 -0.01 11.55
C GLU A 210 9.09 -1.47 11.86
N LYS A 211 8.64 -2.00 13.01
CA LYS A 211 8.81 -3.41 13.37
C LYS A 211 8.13 -4.35 12.37
N ALA A 212 6.93 -3.99 11.91
CA ALA A 212 6.22 -4.78 10.90
C ALA A 212 6.96 -4.82 9.55
N LEU A 213 7.52 -3.70 9.10
CA LEU A 213 8.33 -3.63 7.88
C LEU A 213 9.60 -4.47 8.00
N LYS A 214 10.35 -4.35 9.10
CA LYS A 214 11.54 -5.18 9.37
C LYS A 214 11.20 -6.67 9.40
N LYS A 215 10.07 -7.04 10.03
CA LYS A 215 9.59 -8.44 10.03
C LYS A 215 9.30 -8.94 8.62
N LEU A 216 8.63 -8.12 7.79
CA LEU A 216 8.33 -8.48 6.40
C LEU A 216 9.61 -8.69 5.58
N ASP A 217 10.59 -7.79 5.70
CA ASP A 217 11.86 -7.91 4.97
C ASP A 217 12.65 -9.15 5.41
N SER A 218 12.72 -9.43 6.71
CA SER A 218 13.34 -10.66 7.25
C SER A 218 12.66 -11.95 6.76
N LEU A 219 11.31 -11.96 6.66
CA LEU A 219 10.58 -13.11 6.11
C LEU A 219 10.88 -13.31 4.62
N LYS A 220 10.97 -12.23 3.85
CA LYS A 220 11.33 -12.30 2.42
C LYS A 220 12.75 -12.84 2.24
N GLU A 221 13.72 -12.39 3.04
CA GLU A 221 15.09 -12.94 2.98
C GLU A 221 15.14 -14.42 3.39
N LYS A 222 14.37 -14.82 4.40
CA LYS A 222 14.24 -16.22 4.79
C LYS A 222 13.65 -17.09 3.68
N ASN A 223 12.62 -16.58 2.97
CA ASN A 223 11.89 -17.36 1.99
C ASN A 223 12.55 -17.37 0.60
N TYR A 224 13.26 -16.29 0.22
CA TYR A 224 13.79 -16.09 -1.14
C TYR A 224 15.30 -15.97 -1.20
N GLY A 225 16.00 -15.97 -0.05
CA GLY A 225 17.45 -15.81 0.08
C GLY A 225 17.86 -14.36 0.34
N GLU A 226 19.07 -14.17 0.82
CA GLU A 226 19.64 -12.83 1.04
C GLU A 226 19.79 -12.08 -0.28
N LYS A 227 19.50 -10.78 -0.26
CA LYS A 227 19.56 -9.93 -1.44
C LYS A 227 20.96 -9.82 -2.00
N THR A 228 21.08 -9.92 -3.31
CA THR A 228 22.33 -9.81 -4.05
C THR A 228 22.19 -8.88 -5.25
N SER A 229 23.33 -8.45 -5.81
CA SER A 229 23.34 -7.71 -7.06
C SER A 229 22.78 -8.55 -8.21
N ALA A 230 22.17 -7.91 -9.18
CA ALA A 230 21.51 -8.58 -10.30
C ALA A 230 21.80 -7.89 -11.63
N LYS A 231 21.78 -8.69 -12.71
CA LYS A 231 21.70 -8.19 -14.08
C LYS A 231 20.32 -8.53 -14.62
N VAL A 232 19.54 -7.52 -14.94
CA VAL A 232 18.12 -7.65 -15.30
C VAL A 232 17.93 -7.30 -16.77
N ASN A 233 17.29 -8.18 -17.53
CA ASN A 233 16.89 -7.90 -18.90
C ASN A 233 15.70 -6.94 -18.94
N LEU A 234 15.75 -5.97 -19.83
CA LEU A 234 14.71 -4.94 -20.02
C LEU A 234 14.05 -5.03 -21.40
N TYR A 235 13.92 -6.23 -21.94
CA TYR A 235 13.30 -6.48 -23.25
C TYR A 235 12.52 -7.78 -23.22
N GLN A 236 11.48 -7.86 -24.06
CA GLN A 236 10.68 -9.07 -24.23
C GLN A 236 11.43 -10.06 -25.14
N GLN A 237 11.49 -11.35 -24.72
CA GLN A 237 12.11 -12.44 -25.45
C GLN A 237 11.04 -13.24 -26.20
N LYS A 238 11.46 -13.98 -27.22
CA LYS A 238 10.59 -14.88 -27.98
C LYS A 238 9.86 -15.87 -27.06
N GLY A 239 8.57 -16.07 -27.28
CA GLY A 239 7.71 -17.01 -26.54
C GLY A 239 6.41 -16.39 -26.03
N HIS A 240 5.61 -17.19 -25.34
CA HIS A 240 4.42 -16.72 -24.65
C HIS A 240 4.82 -15.93 -23.40
N SER A 241 4.09 -14.88 -23.08
CA SER A 241 4.55 -13.97 -22.04
C SER A 241 3.47 -13.64 -21.03
N ILE A 242 3.89 -13.51 -19.77
CA ILE A 242 3.07 -13.01 -18.66
C ILE A 242 3.79 -11.81 -18.02
N LEU A 243 3.10 -10.68 -17.89
CA LEU A 243 3.58 -9.51 -17.16
C LEU A 243 2.91 -9.46 -15.80
N ILE A 244 3.68 -9.49 -14.71
CA ILE A 244 3.17 -9.38 -13.36
C ILE A 244 3.50 -8.00 -12.77
N SER A 245 2.47 -7.27 -12.32
CA SER A 245 2.60 -5.92 -11.77
C SER A 245 2.07 -5.82 -10.35
N GLY A 246 2.79 -5.11 -9.50
CA GLY A 246 2.50 -4.91 -8.07
C GLY A 246 3.76 -4.95 -7.22
N ASP A 247 3.67 -5.44 -5.97
CA ASP A 247 4.81 -5.54 -5.03
C ASP A 247 4.78 -6.80 -4.16
N ASP A 248 3.91 -7.76 -4.45
CA ASP A 248 3.72 -8.97 -3.66
C ASP A 248 4.55 -10.14 -4.23
N LEU A 249 5.70 -10.41 -3.62
CA LEU A 249 6.62 -11.46 -4.05
C LEU A 249 6.05 -12.87 -3.88
N SER A 250 5.18 -13.09 -2.91
CA SER A 250 4.54 -14.40 -2.71
C SER A 250 3.65 -14.78 -3.90
N GLU A 251 3.02 -13.79 -4.54
CA GLU A 251 2.21 -14.00 -5.73
C GLU A 251 3.07 -14.29 -6.97
N LEU A 252 4.21 -13.63 -7.10
CA LEU A 252 5.17 -13.96 -8.15
C LEU A 252 5.70 -15.39 -7.96
N LYS A 253 6.08 -15.75 -6.73
CA LYS A 253 6.57 -17.11 -6.42
C LYS A 253 5.52 -18.17 -6.77
N LYS A 254 4.28 -17.96 -6.34
CA LYS A 254 3.17 -18.88 -6.63
C LYS A 254 2.90 -19.03 -8.13
N LEU A 255 2.92 -17.91 -8.88
CA LEU A 255 2.79 -17.97 -10.35
C LEU A 255 3.91 -18.79 -10.97
N LEU A 256 5.17 -18.58 -10.56
CA LEU A 256 6.30 -19.32 -11.10
C LEU A 256 6.22 -20.83 -10.77
N ASP A 257 5.77 -21.16 -9.56
CA ASP A 257 5.57 -22.56 -9.13
C ASP A 257 4.43 -23.24 -9.93
N ASP A 258 3.35 -22.51 -10.21
CA ASP A 258 2.23 -23.03 -11.01
C ASP A 258 2.63 -23.24 -12.48
N ILE A 259 3.48 -22.36 -13.04
CA ILE A 259 4.07 -22.58 -14.38
C ILE A 259 4.90 -23.87 -14.40
N GLU A 260 5.79 -24.05 -13.43
CA GLU A 260 6.62 -25.25 -13.31
C GLU A 260 5.76 -26.51 -13.16
N ALA A 261 4.75 -26.47 -12.27
CA ALA A 261 3.82 -27.58 -12.05
C ALA A 261 2.98 -27.92 -13.28
N SER A 262 2.62 -26.92 -14.09
CA SER A 262 1.84 -27.09 -15.31
C SER A 262 2.61 -27.79 -16.44
N LYS A 263 3.95 -27.88 -16.33
CA LYS A 263 4.86 -28.38 -17.35
C LYS A 263 4.70 -27.69 -18.71
N LYS A 264 4.25 -26.45 -18.71
CA LYS A 264 4.12 -25.63 -19.90
C LYS A 264 5.48 -25.10 -20.29
N GLU A 265 5.84 -25.30 -21.56
CA GLU A 265 7.09 -24.78 -22.11
C GLU A 265 6.89 -23.40 -22.76
N ASN A 266 7.97 -22.65 -22.98
CA ASN A 266 7.97 -21.35 -23.65
C ASN A 266 7.14 -20.24 -22.99
N ILE A 267 6.95 -20.29 -21.66
CA ILE A 267 6.32 -19.18 -20.92
C ILE A 267 7.40 -18.31 -20.28
N ASN A 268 7.40 -17.04 -20.63
CA ASN A 268 8.31 -16.03 -20.12
C ASN A 268 7.55 -15.10 -19.16
N VAL A 269 8.04 -14.96 -17.93
CA VAL A 269 7.47 -14.05 -16.93
C VAL A 269 8.35 -12.81 -16.86
N TYR A 270 7.68 -11.66 -16.85
CA TYR A 270 8.32 -10.35 -16.68
C TYR A 270 7.69 -9.62 -15.50
N THR A 271 8.53 -9.01 -14.68
CA THR A 271 8.06 -8.13 -13.61
C THR A 271 7.78 -6.73 -14.16
N HIS A 272 6.91 -5.98 -13.46
CA HIS A 272 6.57 -4.58 -13.77
C HIS A 272 6.45 -3.74 -12.50
N GLY A 273 6.86 -2.49 -12.58
CA GLY A 273 6.72 -1.53 -11.48
C GLY A 273 7.54 -1.93 -10.24
N ALA A 274 6.93 -1.89 -9.06
CA ALA A 274 7.62 -2.22 -7.80
C ALA A 274 8.07 -3.69 -7.70
N MET A 275 7.54 -4.58 -8.56
CA MET A 275 7.97 -5.98 -8.63
C MET A 275 9.43 -6.13 -9.11
N PHE A 276 10.08 -5.07 -9.64
CA PHE A 276 11.51 -5.05 -9.93
C PHE A 276 12.37 -5.54 -8.76
N TYR A 277 11.89 -5.34 -7.54
CA TYR A 277 12.55 -5.78 -6.32
C TYR A 277 12.78 -7.30 -6.23
N ALA A 278 11.98 -8.11 -6.92
CA ALA A 278 12.17 -9.57 -6.99
C ALA A 278 13.57 -9.97 -7.49
N HIS A 279 14.12 -9.18 -8.43
CA HIS A 279 15.41 -9.49 -9.04
C HIS A 279 16.62 -9.40 -8.10
N PHE A 280 16.45 -8.91 -6.87
CA PHE A 280 17.52 -8.95 -5.87
C PHE A 280 17.61 -10.27 -5.11
N PHE A 281 16.61 -11.13 -5.20
CA PHE A 281 16.57 -12.38 -4.44
C PHE A 281 17.04 -13.58 -5.29
N PRO A 282 17.97 -14.41 -4.78
CA PRO A 282 18.49 -15.58 -5.50
C PRO A 282 17.41 -16.55 -5.99
N SER A 283 16.35 -16.74 -5.20
CA SER A 283 15.22 -17.61 -5.57
C SER A 283 14.57 -17.20 -6.89
N PHE A 284 14.49 -15.90 -7.17
CA PHE A 284 13.93 -15.39 -8.41
C PHE A 284 14.98 -15.25 -9.52
N GLN A 285 16.23 -14.85 -9.17
CA GLN A 285 17.31 -14.76 -10.15
C GLN A 285 17.58 -16.10 -10.86
N ASN A 286 17.47 -17.20 -10.12
CA ASN A 286 17.74 -18.53 -10.62
C ASN A 286 16.52 -19.22 -11.25
N ASN A 287 15.35 -18.54 -11.27
CA ASN A 287 14.14 -19.13 -11.83
C ASN A 287 14.15 -19.08 -13.37
N PRO A 288 13.99 -20.22 -14.07
CA PRO A 288 14.11 -20.28 -15.52
C PRO A 288 12.99 -19.55 -16.28
N TYR A 289 11.85 -19.32 -15.64
CA TYR A 289 10.70 -18.64 -16.25
C TYR A 289 10.77 -17.12 -16.09
N LEU A 290 11.46 -16.60 -15.06
CA LEU A 290 11.59 -15.16 -14.86
C LEU A 290 12.68 -14.59 -15.78
N LYS A 291 12.27 -13.92 -16.86
CA LYS A 291 13.16 -13.47 -17.92
C LYS A 291 13.67 -12.03 -17.75
N GLY A 292 12.95 -11.19 -17.02
CA GLY A 292 13.38 -9.80 -16.86
C GLY A 292 12.30 -8.89 -16.30
N HIS A 293 12.50 -7.60 -16.51
CA HIS A 293 11.60 -6.54 -16.09
C HIS A 293 11.22 -5.67 -17.29
N LEU A 294 9.93 -5.45 -17.44
CA LEU A 294 9.42 -4.57 -18.49
C LEU A 294 8.64 -3.44 -17.84
N GLY A 295 8.91 -2.24 -18.24
CA GLY A 295 8.14 -1.13 -17.81
C GLY A 295 8.94 0.15 -17.65
N THR A 296 8.20 1.22 -17.84
CA THR A 296 8.59 2.59 -17.57
C THR A 296 7.86 3.06 -16.29
N ASN A 297 7.61 4.35 -16.18
CA ASN A 297 6.85 4.91 -15.06
C ASN A 297 5.34 5.01 -15.35
N THR A 298 4.87 4.50 -16.48
CA THR A 298 3.47 4.62 -16.93
C THR A 298 2.92 3.29 -17.41
N ALA A 299 2.10 2.62 -16.59
CA ALA A 299 1.48 1.35 -16.94
C ALA A 299 0.62 1.42 -18.23
N GLU A 300 0.01 2.56 -18.49
CA GLU A 300 -0.77 2.77 -19.73
C GLU A 300 0.06 2.48 -20.97
N TYR A 301 1.25 3.07 -21.06
CA TYR A 301 2.17 2.88 -22.18
C TYR A 301 2.76 1.46 -22.18
N ASP A 302 3.16 0.97 -21.01
CA ASP A 302 3.85 -0.31 -20.88
C ASP A 302 2.90 -1.46 -21.26
N PHE A 303 1.65 -1.42 -20.81
CA PHE A 303 0.67 -2.46 -21.12
C PHE A 303 0.27 -2.47 -22.60
N SER A 304 0.11 -1.29 -23.21
CA SER A 304 -0.24 -1.19 -24.63
C SER A 304 0.82 -1.77 -25.57
N ASN A 305 2.09 -1.77 -25.14
CA ASN A 305 3.21 -2.30 -25.91
C ASN A 305 3.61 -3.75 -25.52
N PHE A 306 2.93 -4.34 -24.55
CA PHE A 306 3.22 -5.71 -24.12
C PHE A 306 2.38 -6.73 -24.89
N GLN A 307 3.03 -7.77 -25.39
CA GLN A 307 2.37 -8.90 -26.05
C GLN A 307 2.35 -10.11 -25.09
N GLY A 308 1.22 -10.38 -24.47
CA GLY A 308 1.05 -11.48 -23.49
C GLY A 308 -0.09 -11.19 -22.52
N ALA A 309 -0.31 -12.08 -21.56
CA ALA A 309 -1.28 -11.90 -20.50
C ALA A 309 -0.72 -11.03 -19.36
N ILE A 310 -1.57 -10.27 -18.66
CA ILE A 310 -1.14 -9.38 -17.56
C ILE A 310 -1.79 -9.83 -16.26
N LEU A 311 -1.00 -9.93 -15.18
CA LEU A 311 -1.46 -10.16 -13.83
C LEU A 311 -1.27 -8.89 -12.98
N LEU A 312 -2.36 -8.38 -12.42
CA LEU A 312 -2.34 -7.29 -11.46
C LEU A 312 -2.44 -7.85 -10.05
N THR A 313 -1.35 -7.75 -9.33
CA THR A 313 -1.31 -8.14 -7.93
C THR A 313 -1.72 -7.00 -7.01
N GLN A 314 -1.71 -7.22 -5.72
CA GLN A 314 -1.97 -6.20 -4.71
C GLN A 314 -1.02 -5.01 -4.87
N ASN A 315 -1.49 -3.81 -4.55
CA ASN A 315 -0.75 -2.55 -4.64
C ASN A 315 -0.46 -2.01 -6.05
N PHE A 316 -1.02 -2.61 -7.09
CA PHE A 316 -1.09 -1.94 -8.36
C PHE A 316 -2.04 -0.73 -8.27
N VAL A 317 -1.53 0.48 -8.53
CA VAL A 317 -2.25 1.75 -8.28
C VAL A 317 -2.45 2.60 -9.55
N GLN A 318 -1.97 2.15 -10.69
CA GLN A 318 -2.07 2.90 -11.93
C GLN A 318 -3.37 2.61 -12.67
N LYS A 319 -3.80 3.52 -13.54
CA LYS A 319 -4.94 3.31 -14.43
C LYS A 319 -4.58 2.31 -15.51
N ILE A 320 -5.49 1.39 -15.81
CA ILE A 320 -5.36 0.49 -16.95
C ILE A 320 -5.84 1.24 -18.18
N ASP A 321 -5.02 1.25 -19.23
CA ASP A 321 -5.41 1.85 -20.51
C ASP A 321 -6.46 0.98 -21.21
N SER A 322 -7.46 1.66 -21.80
CA SER A 322 -8.44 1.05 -22.69
C SER A 322 -7.84 0.54 -24.01
N LEU A 323 -6.60 0.91 -24.33
CA LEU A 323 -5.90 0.48 -25.54
C LEU A 323 -5.29 -0.92 -25.45
N TYR A 324 -5.10 -1.45 -24.23
CA TYR A 324 -4.63 -2.82 -24.08
C TYR A 324 -5.72 -3.79 -24.54
N ARG A 325 -5.39 -4.63 -25.53
CA ARG A 325 -6.33 -5.55 -26.19
C ARG A 325 -6.26 -6.99 -25.65
N GLY A 326 -5.29 -7.29 -24.80
CA GLY A 326 -5.10 -8.60 -24.20
C GLY A 326 -5.93 -8.78 -22.94
N ASP A 327 -5.81 -9.97 -22.34
CA ASP A 327 -6.52 -10.32 -21.11
C ASP A 327 -5.72 -9.93 -19.88
N ILE A 328 -6.39 -9.25 -18.97
CA ILE A 328 -5.85 -8.81 -17.68
C ILE A 328 -6.51 -9.62 -16.57
N PHE A 329 -5.70 -10.17 -15.70
CA PHE A 329 -6.11 -10.93 -14.53
C PHE A 329 -5.78 -10.19 -13.24
N SER A 330 -6.54 -10.46 -12.20
CA SER A 330 -6.29 -9.91 -10.87
C SER A 330 -6.74 -10.87 -9.78
N ASN A 331 -5.92 -11.01 -8.74
CA ASN A 331 -6.27 -11.72 -7.51
C ASN A 331 -6.76 -10.77 -6.41
N LYS A 332 -7.11 -9.55 -6.74
CA LYS A 332 -7.62 -8.54 -5.80
C LYS A 332 -9.04 -8.87 -5.36
N ILE A 333 -9.36 -8.59 -4.09
CA ILE A 333 -10.73 -8.71 -3.56
C ILE A 333 -11.70 -7.85 -4.39
N ILE A 334 -11.26 -6.65 -4.78
CA ILE A 334 -11.98 -5.78 -5.69
C ILE A 334 -11.08 -5.47 -6.88
N SER A 335 -11.51 -5.86 -8.06
CA SER A 335 -10.82 -5.65 -9.33
C SER A 335 -11.59 -4.66 -10.22
N PHE A 336 -11.00 -4.33 -11.36
CA PHE A 336 -11.64 -3.51 -12.37
C PHE A 336 -12.81 -4.22 -13.05
N ASP A 337 -13.69 -3.44 -13.69
CA ASP A 337 -14.60 -3.98 -14.68
C ASP A 337 -13.79 -4.54 -15.86
N LYS A 338 -14.21 -5.70 -16.38
CA LYS A 338 -13.57 -6.44 -17.49
C LYS A 338 -12.20 -7.08 -17.17
N VAL A 339 -11.75 -7.08 -15.93
CA VAL A 339 -10.58 -7.85 -15.50
C VAL A 339 -11.04 -9.22 -15.00
N LEU A 340 -10.32 -10.26 -15.41
CA LEU A 340 -10.60 -11.63 -15.01
C LEU A 340 -10.09 -11.88 -13.59
N ASP A 341 -10.90 -12.54 -12.77
CA ASP A 341 -10.53 -12.81 -11.38
C ASP A 341 -9.77 -14.14 -11.27
N ILE A 342 -8.60 -14.11 -10.64
CA ILE A 342 -7.94 -15.30 -10.09
C ILE A 342 -8.70 -15.73 -8.84
N LYS A 343 -9.13 -16.99 -8.81
CA LYS A 343 -9.87 -17.56 -7.68
C LYS A 343 -8.98 -18.58 -6.96
N ASN A 344 -9.02 -18.58 -5.63
CA ASN A 344 -8.31 -19.55 -4.80
C ASN A 344 -6.80 -19.64 -5.10
N ASP A 345 -6.20 -18.53 -5.50
CA ASP A 345 -4.78 -18.46 -5.91
C ASP A 345 -4.39 -19.50 -6.99
N ASP A 346 -5.34 -19.86 -7.86
CA ASP A 346 -5.12 -20.74 -9.02
C ASP A 346 -4.77 -19.90 -10.26
N TYR A 347 -3.52 -19.93 -10.67
CA TYR A 347 -3.00 -19.18 -11.82
C TYR A 347 -3.08 -19.96 -13.14
N LEU A 348 -3.59 -21.19 -13.16
CA LEU A 348 -3.71 -21.98 -14.38
C LEU A 348 -4.50 -21.27 -15.49
N PRO A 349 -5.65 -20.60 -15.22
CA PRO A 349 -6.38 -19.86 -16.24
C PRO A 349 -5.57 -18.72 -16.89
N LEU A 350 -4.70 -18.04 -16.12
CA LEU A 350 -3.78 -17.01 -16.63
C LEU A 350 -2.71 -17.63 -17.54
N ILE A 351 -2.14 -18.78 -17.12
CA ILE A 351 -1.11 -19.51 -17.87
C ILE A 351 -1.68 -20.00 -19.21
N GLU A 352 -2.88 -20.61 -19.19
CA GLU A 352 -3.58 -21.04 -20.41
C GLU A 352 -3.94 -19.87 -21.35
N MET A 353 -4.25 -18.71 -20.78
CA MET A 353 -4.52 -17.51 -21.58
C MET A 353 -3.24 -16.99 -22.24
N ALA A 354 -2.12 -17.01 -21.53
CA ALA A 354 -0.84 -16.61 -22.11
C ALA A 354 -0.48 -17.46 -23.33
N GLU A 355 -0.75 -18.77 -23.32
CA GLU A 355 -0.52 -19.66 -24.47
C GLU A 355 -1.46 -19.40 -25.65
N LYS A 356 -2.68 -18.92 -25.39
CA LYS A 356 -3.65 -18.59 -26.47
C LYS A 356 -3.30 -17.26 -27.17
N ILE A 357 -2.62 -16.36 -26.49
CA ILE A 357 -2.13 -15.12 -27.09
C ILE A 357 -0.96 -15.48 -28.00
N LYS A 358 -0.94 -14.85 -29.19
CA LYS A 358 0.16 -15.03 -30.13
C LYS A 358 1.50 -14.80 -29.44
N GLU A 359 2.43 -15.74 -29.57
CA GLU A 359 3.77 -15.60 -29.00
C GLU A 359 4.49 -14.34 -29.53
N PHE A 360 5.30 -13.76 -28.68
CA PHE A 360 6.19 -12.67 -29.09
C PHE A 360 7.32 -13.24 -29.94
N ASP A 361 7.52 -12.70 -31.14
CA ASP A 361 8.54 -13.17 -32.11
C ASP A 361 9.20 -11.98 -32.86
N GLU A 362 9.23 -10.81 -32.24
CA GLU A 362 9.87 -9.64 -32.82
C GLU A 362 11.35 -9.55 -32.41
N LYS A 363 12.19 -9.04 -33.31
CA LYS A 363 13.58 -8.71 -32.96
C LYS A 363 13.58 -7.47 -32.07
N THR A 364 13.99 -7.65 -30.83
CA THR A 364 14.16 -6.56 -29.86
C THR A 364 15.64 -6.21 -29.70
N VAL A 365 15.89 -4.94 -29.38
CA VAL A 365 17.23 -4.50 -28.97
C VAL A 365 17.47 -5.00 -27.54
N GLU A 366 18.46 -5.85 -27.38
CA GLU A 366 18.84 -6.36 -26.08
C GLU A 366 19.31 -5.20 -25.19
N LYS A 367 18.60 -4.99 -24.11
CA LYS A 367 18.90 -3.98 -23.10
C LYS A 367 18.95 -4.66 -21.73
N THR A 368 20.02 -4.45 -21.01
CA THR A 368 20.18 -4.96 -19.65
C THR A 368 20.49 -3.81 -18.68
N LYS A 369 20.12 -4.00 -17.44
CA LYS A 369 20.44 -3.08 -16.34
C LYS A 369 21.17 -3.87 -15.25
N GLU A 370 22.36 -3.45 -14.91
CA GLU A 370 23.06 -3.94 -13.71
C GLU A 370 22.59 -3.14 -12.51
N VAL A 371 22.20 -3.87 -11.46
CA VAL A 371 21.75 -3.29 -10.20
C VAL A 371 22.63 -3.83 -9.10
N SER A 372 23.41 -2.93 -8.52
CA SER A 372 24.29 -3.28 -7.42
C SER A 372 23.53 -3.25 -6.10
N TYR A 373 23.65 -4.31 -5.32
CA TYR A 373 23.21 -4.37 -3.94
C TYR A 373 24.38 -4.86 -3.08
N ASP A 374 24.93 -3.97 -2.28
CA ASP A 374 26.07 -4.26 -1.41
C ASP A 374 25.85 -3.60 -0.04
N LYS A 375 25.07 -4.27 0.79
CA LYS A 375 24.77 -3.83 2.16
C LYS A 375 26.03 -3.62 2.98
N ILE A 376 27.02 -4.49 2.83
CA ILE A 376 28.28 -4.44 3.58
C ILE A 376 29.07 -3.19 3.21
N LYS A 377 29.17 -2.88 1.92
CA LYS A 377 29.86 -1.69 1.41
C LYS A 377 29.21 -0.40 1.90
N ILE A 378 27.87 -0.36 1.87
CA ILE A 378 27.11 0.79 2.38
C ILE A 378 27.38 0.99 3.87
N ILE A 379 27.28 -0.07 4.68
CA ILE A 379 27.52 0.01 6.13
C ILE A 379 28.95 0.39 6.45
N ASN A 380 29.96 -0.16 5.74
CA ASN A 380 31.36 0.19 5.94
C ASN A 380 31.62 1.65 5.57
N PHE A 381 31.04 2.14 4.47
CA PHE A 381 31.10 3.57 4.13
C PHE A 381 30.52 4.44 5.27
N LEU A 382 29.38 4.07 5.82
CA LEU A 382 28.76 4.82 6.91
C LEU A 382 29.55 4.75 8.22
N LYS A 383 30.23 3.64 8.50
CA LYS A 383 31.13 3.52 9.67
C LYS A 383 32.30 4.48 9.60
N THR A 384 32.84 4.75 8.42
CA THR A 384 33.92 5.70 8.17
C THR A 384 33.44 7.13 7.92
N PHE A 385 32.16 7.37 7.82
CA PHE A 385 31.56 8.67 7.55
C PHE A 385 31.78 9.62 8.73
N SER A 386 32.41 10.80 8.47
CA SER A 386 32.83 11.76 9.49
C SER A 386 32.28 13.18 9.30
N GLN A 387 31.27 13.36 8.41
CA GLN A 387 30.68 14.67 8.18
C GLN A 387 29.42 14.88 9.04
N ASP A 388 29.08 16.15 9.30
CA ASP A 388 27.96 16.54 10.14
C ASP A 388 26.61 16.38 9.46
N GLU A 389 26.57 16.26 8.13
CA GLU A 389 25.31 16.18 7.36
C GLU A 389 25.45 15.24 6.16
N ILE A 390 24.39 14.50 5.88
CA ILE A 390 24.29 13.62 4.71
C ILE A 390 22.90 13.76 4.07
N ILE A 391 22.86 13.65 2.75
CA ILE A 391 21.64 13.51 1.97
C ILE A 391 21.54 12.08 1.50
N ILE A 392 20.44 11.41 1.81
CA ILE A 392 20.14 10.07 1.33
C ILE A 392 19.02 10.18 0.30
N VAL A 393 19.31 9.73 -0.89
CA VAL A 393 18.37 9.72 -2.01
C VAL A 393 17.87 8.31 -2.22
N ILE A 394 16.57 8.13 -2.23
CA ILE A 394 15.90 6.85 -2.39
C ILE A 394 15.13 6.87 -3.72
N GLY A 395 15.56 6.03 -4.66
CA GLY A 395 15.05 6.00 -6.02
C GLY A 395 15.98 6.68 -7.04
N ASN A 396 15.60 6.66 -8.31
CA ASN A 396 16.39 7.25 -9.40
C ASN A 396 16.00 8.70 -9.61
N ILE A 397 16.96 9.63 -9.42
CA ILE A 397 16.80 11.07 -9.67
C ILE A 397 17.77 11.47 -10.78
N GLU A 398 17.45 11.11 -12.00
CA GLU A 398 18.12 11.73 -13.15
C GLU A 398 17.44 13.08 -13.42
N ASN A 399 18.23 14.17 -13.38
CA ASN A 399 17.81 15.52 -13.77
C ASN A 399 16.84 16.29 -12.83
N SER A 400 16.93 16.19 -11.51
CA SER A 400 16.16 17.06 -10.64
C SER A 400 16.94 18.32 -10.20
N GLU A 401 16.26 19.45 -10.12
CA GLU A 401 16.83 20.73 -9.60
C GLU A 401 17.33 20.59 -8.15
N PHE A 402 16.81 19.63 -7.39
CA PHE A 402 17.23 19.35 -6.02
C PHE A 402 18.73 18.99 -5.92
N PHE A 403 19.29 18.31 -6.93
CA PHE A 403 20.73 18.02 -6.97
C PHE A 403 21.60 19.26 -7.15
N MET A 404 21.10 20.27 -7.80
CA MET A 404 21.85 21.52 -8.05
C MET A 404 22.04 22.32 -6.75
N GLU A 405 21.05 22.31 -5.87
CA GLU A 405 21.08 23.03 -4.59
C GLU A 405 22.04 22.40 -3.57
N TYR A 406 22.33 21.11 -3.69
CA TYR A 406 23.13 20.34 -2.74
C TYR A 406 24.45 19.81 -3.32
N LYS A 407 24.93 20.36 -4.39
CA LYS A 407 26.12 19.89 -5.14
C LYS A 407 27.41 19.69 -4.31
N ASN A 408 27.56 20.39 -3.18
CA ASN A 408 28.73 20.33 -2.31
C ASN A 408 28.53 19.40 -1.10
N LYS A 409 27.35 18.73 -0.95
CA LYS A 409 27.08 17.83 0.16
C LYS A 409 27.27 16.38 -0.26
N LYS A 410 27.74 15.52 0.65
CA LYS A 410 27.82 14.09 0.36
C LYS A 410 26.42 13.50 0.21
N VAL A 411 26.21 12.83 -0.91
CA VAL A 411 24.95 12.21 -1.28
C VAL A 411 25.15 10.70 -1.35
N LEU A 412 24.32 9.95 -0.61
CA LEU A 412 24.22 8.51 -0.72
C LEU A 412 22.97 8.18 -1.55
N ASN A 413 23.16 7.65 -2.75
CA ASN A 413 22.07 7.26 -3.60
C ASN A 413 21.75 5.76 -3.42
N LEU A 414 20.53 5.45 -2.97
CA LEU A 414 19.98 4.11 -2.85
C LEU A 414 19.04 3.86 -4.02
N ASN A 415 19.54 3.21 -5.05
CA ASN A 415 18.79 2.94 -6.28
C ASN A 415 17.62 1.95 -6.11
N CYS A 416 17.51 1.32 -4.94
CA CYS A 416 16.41 0.40 -4.63
C CYS A 416 15.48 1.01 -3.56
N PRO A 417 14.29 1.45 -3.91
CA PRO A 417 13.34 2.05 -2.95
C PRO A 417 12.66 1.01 -2.04
N CYS A 418 12.91 -0.29 -2.27
CA CYS A 418 12.07 -1.36 -1.70
C CYS A 418 12.68 -2.03 -0.47
N ASP A 419 13.86 -1.61 -0.03
CA ASP A 419 14.53 -2.18 1.14
C ASP A 419 14.37 -1.27 2.35
N SER A 420 13.33 -1.50 3.13
CA SER A 420 13.09 -0.73 4.34
C SER A 420 14.12 -1.01 5.42
N GLU A 421 14.62 -2.23 5.52
CA GLU A 421 15.59 -2.64 6.54
C GLU A 421 16.90 -1.85 6.44
N ILE A 422 17.49 -1.78 5.24
CA ILE A 422 18.74 -1.05 5.04
C ILE A 422 18.56 0.44 5.32
N ILE A 423 17.42 1.03 4.98
CA ILE A 423 17.13 2.43 5.25
C ILE A 423 17.08 2.70 6.75
N PHE A 424 16.42 1.84 7.52
CA PHE A 424 16.34 1.96 8.97
C PHE A 424 17.71 1.76 9.62
N GLU A 425 18.51 0.81 9.16
CA GLU A 425 19.88 0.57 9.65
C GLU A 425 20.81 1.76 9.36
N ILE A 426 20.75 2.32 8.17
CA ILE A 426 21.49 3.54 7.79
C ILE A 426 21.15 4.70 8.72
N ILE A 427 19.87 4.93 8.96
CA ILE A 427 19.37 6.00 9.82
C ILE A 427 19.87 5.80 11.26
N GLU A 428 19.83 4.57 11.77
CA GLU A 428 20.28 4.24 13.12
C GLU A 428 21.78 4.49 13.29
N ILE A 429 22.61 4.02 12.35
CA ILE A 429 24.09 4.26 12.35
C ILE A 429 24.39 5.75 12.35
N LEU A 430 23.75 6.53 11.49
CA LEU A 430 24.01 7.96 11.34
C LEU A 430 23.52 8.77 12.56
N ARG A 431 22.38 8.39 13.15
CA ARG A 431 21.90 9.03 14.38
C ARG A 431 22.81 8.78 15.57
N ASN A 432 23.37 7.57 15.71
CA ASN A 432 24.33 7.26 16.76
C ASN A 432 25.61 8.11 16.62
N LYS A 433 25.91 8.57 15.41
CA LYS A 433 27.00 9.52 15.13
C LYS A 433 26.59 10.99 15.20
N GLN A 434 25.34 11.29 15.55
CA GLN A 434 24.76 12.64 15.61
C GLN A 434 24.79 13.39 14.25
N VAL A 435 24.81 12.65 13.13
CA VAL A 435 24.78 13.22 11.78
C VAL A 435 23.41 13.77 11.46
N LYS A 436 23.31 14.96 10.87
CA LYS A 436 22.06 15.51 10.34
C LYS A 436 21.67 14.80 9.05
N ILE A 437 20.50 14.18 9.04
CA ILE A 437 20.03 13.37 7.92
C ILE A 437 18.91 14.10 7.18
N SER A 438 19.07 14.21 5.87
CA SER A 438 18.02 14.62 4.94
C SER A 438 17.71 13.47 4.01
N LEU A 439 16.45 13.00 4.02
CA LEU A 439 15.97 11.93 3.15
C LEU A 439 15.20 12.52 1.97
N PHE A 440 15.51 12.06 0.79
CA PHE A 440 14.84 12.46 -0.43
C PHE A 440 14.28 11.25 -1.17
N PHE A 441 12.95 11.17 -1.29
CA PHE A 441 12.25 10.12 -2.01
C PHE A 441 11.94 10.60 -3.43
N ALA A 442 12.65 10.05 -4.40
CA ALA A 442 12.63 10.51 -5.79
C ALA A 442 11.43 10.11 -6.60
N GLN A 443 10.72 9.09 -6.19
CA GLN A 443 9.53 8.59 -6.88
C GLN A 443 8.44 8.31 -5.87
N CYS A 444 7.20 8.60 -6.23
CA CYS A 444 6.09 8.18 -5.42
C CYS A 444 5.66 6.77 -5.80
N ASN A 445 5.83 5.88 -4.86
CA ASN A 445 5.21 4.57 -4.87
C ASN A 445 4.75 4.20 -3.45
N VAL A 446 3.95 3.15 -3.34
CA VAL A 446 3.42 2.68 -2.05
C VAL A 446 4.55 2.30 -1.08
N MET A 447 5.68 1.80 -1.59
CA MET A 447 6.83 1.42 -0.77
C MET A 447 7.47 2.64 -0.09
N ASN A 448 7.69 3.71 -0.85
CA ASN A 448 8.21 4.96 -0.29
C ASN A 448 7.28 5.53 0.78
N LEU A 449 5.96 5.46 0.57
CA LEU A 449 5.01 5.87 1.59
C LEU A 449 5.10 5.04 2.87
N LYS A 450 5.23 3.72 2.76
CA LYS A 450 5.41 2.85 3.93
C LYS A 450 6.62 3.32 4.75
N ILE A 451 7.76 3.59 4.10
CA ILE A 451 8.97 4.05 4.76
C ILE A 451 8.79 5.47 5.35
N ILE A 452 8.22 6.40 4.59
CA ILE A 452 7.96 7.78 5.08
C ILE A 452 7.11 7.73 6.36
N PHE A 453 6.03 6.96 6.37
CA PHE A 453 5.15 6.85 7.54
C PHE A 453 5.85 6.22 8.74
N ALA A 454 6.67 5.19 8.55
CA ALA A 454 7.47 4.59 9.62
C ALA A 454 8.50 5.56 10.20
N LEU A 455 8.93 6.57 9.44
CA LEU A 455 9.97 7.53 9.84
C LEU A 455 9.42 8.84 10.43
N LEU A 456 8.11 9.05 10.48
CA LEU A 456 7.52 10.30 11.00
C LEU A 456 7.93 10.61 12.45
N ASN A 457 8.24 9.61 13.26
CA ASN A 457 8.70 9.76 14.65
C ASN A 457 10.21 10.03 14.79
N LYS A 458 10.99 9.98 13.71
CA LYS A 458 12.45 10.06 13.79
C LYS A 458 13.02 11.49 13.78
N ASN A 459 12.18 12.52 13.68
CA ASN A 459 12.59 13.92 13.59
C ASN A 459 13.61 14.18 12.46
N LEU A 460 13.37 13.62 11.30
CA LEU A 460 14.21 13.75 10.10
C LEU A 460 13.65 14.82 9.15
N LYS A 461 14.54 15.40 8.34
CA LYS A 461 14.10 16.21 7.19
C LYS A 461 13.75 15.27 6.05
N ILE A 462 12.46 15.11 5.76
CA ILE A 462 11.97 14.21 4.71
C ILE A 462 11.42 15.07 3.57
N TYR A 463 11.94 14.79 2.38
CA TYR A 463 11.52 15.40 1.12
C TYR A 463 10.96 14.32 0.20
N THR A 464 9.91 14.62 -0.52
CA THR A 464 9.37 13.72 -1.55
C THR A 464 8.99 14.50 -2.78
N THR A 465 9.32 13.95 -3.95
CA THR A 465 8.76 14.43 -5.21
C THR A 465 7.41 13.78 -5.39
N ASN A 466 6.38 14.58 -5.44
CA ASN A 466 5.12 14.24 -6.02
C ASN A 466 4.50 12.87 -5.73
N CYS A 467 3.46 12.80 -4.94
CA CYS A 467 2.49 11.74 -5.14
C CYS A 467 1.05 12.22 -5.13
N PRO A 468 0.51 12.64 -6.24
CA PRO A 468 -0.91 12.92 -6.30
C PRO A 468 -1.77 11.66 -6.22
N HIS A 469 -1.28 10.48 -6.63
CA HIS A 469 -2.13 9.30 -6.78
C HIS A 469 -2.37 8.49 -5.50
N VAL A 470 -1.43 8.49 -4.57
CA VAL A 470 -1.54 7.71 -3.32
C VAL A 470 -1.96 8.60 -2.14
N LEU A 471 -1.59 9.88 -2.16
CA LEU A 471 -2.02 10.88 -1.18
C LEU A 471 -3.25 11.67 -1.67
N ILE A 472 -4.27 10.95 -2.16
CA ILE A 472 -5.46 11.57 -2.77
C ILE A 472 -6.27 12.39 -1.76
N ASN A 473 -6.11 12.15 -0.48
CA ASN A 473 -6.80 12.92 0.54
C ASN A 473 -6.00 14.17 0.91
N PRO A 474 -6.50 15.39 0.55
CA PRO A 474 -5.83 16.65 0.87
C PRO A 474 -5.59 16.86 2.37
N HIS A 475 -6.46 16.32 3.22
CA HIS A 475 -6.30 16.39 4.68
C HIS A 475 -5.08 15.62 5.16
N VAL A 476 -4.77 14.48 4.52
CA VAL A 476 -3.55 13.71 4.81
C VAL A 476 -2.30 14.51 4.43
N VAL A 477 -2.31 15.13 3.25
CA VAL A 477 -1.19 15.98 2.80
C VAL A 477 -0.97 17.15 3.75
N GLU A 478 -2.05 17.85 4.16
CA GLU A 478 -1.96 18.91 5.16
C GLU A 478 -1.38 18.41 6.49
N ALA A 479 -1.83 17.25 6.98
CA ALA A 479 -1.31 16.67 8.23
C ALA A 479 0.21 16.38 8.12
N LEU A 480 0.63 15.75 7.03
CA LEU A 480 2.05 15.44 6.82
C LEU A 480 2.93 16.70 6.77
N ILE A 481 2.47 17.76 6.12
CA ILE A 481 3.24 19.01 5.99
C ILE A 481 3.22 19.80 7.30
N GLU A 482 2.05 20.08 7.85
CA GLU A 482 1.90 21.01 8.98
C GLU A 482 2.19 20.34 10.32
N ASP A 483 1.77 19.09 10.52
CA ASP A 483 1.93 18.40 11.79
C ASP A 483 3.22 17.59 11.88
N PHE A 484 3.72 17.06 10.76
CA PHE A 484 4.89 16.18 10.71
C PHE A 484 6.05 16.75 9.87
N LYS A 485 5.95 17.99 9.38
CA LYS A 485 7.01 18.74 8.69
C LYS A 485 7.59 18.08 7.45
N LEU A 486 6.80 17.21 6.78
CA LEU A 486 7.16 16.66 5.48
C LEU A 486 7.24 17.78 4.44
N LYS A 487 8.25 17.77 3.58
CA LYS A 487 8.39 18.72 2.48
C LYS A 487 8.08 18.02 1.16
N ILE A 488 7.08 18.52 0.44
CA ILE A 488 6.73 18.07 -0.91
C ILE A 488 7.33 19.09 -1.88
N ILE A 489 8.20 18.63 -2.77
CA ILE A 489 8.94 19.43 -3.75
C ILE A 489 8.30 19.27 -5.14
#